data_47ed03bd102b605994cba8782c8d3d46
#
_entry.id   47ed03bd102b605994cba8782c8d3d46
#
_cell.length_a   1.000
_cell.length_b   1.000
_cell.length_c   1.000
_cell.angle_alpha   90.00
_cell.angle_beta   90.00
_cell.angle_gamma   90.00
#
_symmetry.space_group_name_H-M   'P 1'
#
loop_
_entity.id
_entity.type
_entity.pdbx_description
1 polymer ?
#
loop_
_entity_poly.entity_id
_entity_poly.type
_entity_poly.pdbx_seq_one_letter_code
_entity_poly.pdbx_strand_id
1 'polypeptide(L)'
;MKSLKLKLIIFILANSWIGVAQQLPQFTQYMYNTISINPAYAGSRETLSGVGLHRSQWVGIEGAPTTQTLSIHTPLRNDRIGVGVSFINDELGYENFSYLYGDFSYTIPMGEKAKLAFGIKGGFTQYHIDQTILNDPTVVNDQFFDDVSNRWSPNVGLGLYLHTNKWYVGLSAPRVLNTDYNNGGNGTIDYVALERISYYATGGYVFDLSETTKFKPAVLLKATNGAPLSFDMTANFLFNDKFWLGGSYRINESAAALGFITDLQVSKQLRIGYAYEYPLSELNTYTSGTHEVILMFEVFKSKRIKSPRFF
;
A
#
# COMPACT_ATOMS: atom_id res chain seq x y z
N MET A 1 -19.06 43.10 -5.05
CA MET A 1 -18.66 42.78 -3.66
C MET A 1 -18.94 41.30 -3.24
N LYS A 2 -20.08 40.69 -3.56
CA LYS A 2 -20.38 39.28 -3.20
C LYS A 2 -19.42 38.27 -3.87
N SER A 3 -19.08 38.45 -5.14
CA SER A 3 -18.16 37.58 -5.90
C SER A 3 -16.71 37.61 -5.38
N LEU A 4 -16.24 38.79 -4.89
CA LEU A 4 -14.89 38.91 -4.33
C LEU A 4 -14.78 38.19 -2.96
N LYS A 5 -15.83 38.27 -2.13
CA LYS A 5 -15.90 37.57 -0.85
C LYS A 5 -15.93 36.06 -1.04
N LEU A 6 -16.64 35.55 -2.05
CA LEU A 6 -16.69 34.14 -2.37
C LEU A 6 -15.33 33.64 -2.86
N LYS A 7 -14.65 34.40 -3.73
CA LYS A 7 -13.27 34.05 -4.19
C LYS A 7 -12.27 34.08 -3.04
N LEU A 8 -12.40 35.03 -2.10
CA LEU A 8 -11.53 35.09 -0.91
C LEU A 8 -11.76 33.90 0.04
N ILE A 9 -13.01 33.49 0.23
CA ILE A 9 -13.37 32.35 1.05
C ILE A 9 -12.84 31.05 0.41
N ILE A 10 -12.96 30.88 -0.91
CA ILE A 10 -12.40 29.74 -1.64
C ILE A 10 -10.88 29.75 -1.55
N PHE A 11 -10.23 30.91 -1.65
CA PHE A 11 -8.78 31.05 -1.51
C PHE A 11 -8.30 30.74 -0.09
N ILE A 12 -9.03 31.15 0.95
CA ILE A 12 -8.71 30.85 2.35
C ILE A 12 -8.93 29.37 2.65
N LEU A 13 -10.00 28.76 2.13
CA LEU A 13 -10.25 27.32 2.25
C LEU A 13 -9.25 26.47 1.50
N ALA A 14 -8.67 26.97 0.41
CA ALA A 14 -7.63 26.29 -0.36
C ALA A 14 -6.24 26.32 0.33
N ASN A 15 -6.00 27.28 1.24
CA ASN A 15 -4.71 27.42 1.93
C ASN A 15 -4.66 26.83 3.37
N SER A 16 -5.75 26.26 3.87
CA SER A 16 -5.80 25.70 5.24
C SER A 16 -5.31 24.24 5.35
N TRP A 17 -4.56 23.73 4.37
CA TRP A 17 -4.17 22.31 4.30
C TRP A 17 -2.66 22.09 4.47
N ILE A 18 -2.03 22.80 5.38
CA ILE A 18 -0.65 22.47 5.80
C ILE A 18 -0.76 21.62 7.07
N GLY A 19 -1.09 20.36 6.91
CA GLY A 19 -0.99 19.34 7.94
C GLY A 19 -0.03 18.26 7.47
N VAL A 20 1.14 18.16 8.06
CA VAL A 20 2.04 17.02 7.82
C VAL A 20 1.39 15.80 8.46
N ALA A 21 0.70 14.98 7.66
CA ALA A 21 0.14 13.72 8.12
C ALA A 21 1.07 12.59 7.69
N GLN A 22 1.44 11.72 8.60
CA GLN A 22 2.13 10.49 8.26
C GLN A 22 1.25 9.64 7.33
N GLN A 23 1.83 9.22 6.22
CA GLN A 23 1.14 8.43 5.22
C GLN A 23 1.59 6.97 5.34
N LEU A 24 0.63 6.05 5.16
CA LEU A 24 0.93 4.63 4.94
C LEU A 24 1.93 4.44 3.81
N PRO A 25 2.88 3.49 3.95
CA PRO A 25 3.80 3.16 2.88
C PRO A 25 3.05 2.83 1.59
N GLN A 26 3.59 3.29 0.48
CA GLN A 26 3.01 3.12 -0.84
C GLN A 26 3.98 2.37 -1.74
N PHE A 27 3.48 1.35 -2.43
CA PHE A 27 4.30 0.45 -3.23
C PHE A 27 4.10 0.71 -4.73
N THR A 28 5.17 0.60 -5.50
CA THR A 28 5.12 0.65 -6.96
C THR A 28 4.38 -0.57 -7.50
N GLN A 29 4.61 -1.73 -6.88
CA GLN A 29 4.01 -3.01 -7.23
C GLN A 29 2.76 -3.34 -6.39
N TYR A 30 1.94 -2.32 -6.05
CA TYR A 30 0.72 -2.46 -5.23
C TYR A 30 -0.24 -3.54 -5.73
N MET A 31 -0.27 -3.76 -7.05
CA MET A 31 -1.16 -4.74 -7.69
C MET A 31 -0.82 -6.19 -7.32
N TYR A 32 0.36 -6.47 -6.79
CA TYR A 32 0.78 -7.80 -6.34
C TYR A 32 0.62 -7.99 -4.83
N ASN A 33 0.55 -6.88 -4.07
CA ASN A 33 0.34 -6.91 -2.62
C ASN A 33 -0.98 -6.22 -2.23
N THR A 34 -2.04 -6.46 -3.00
CA THR A 34 -3.35 -5.81 -2.83
C THR A 34 -3.96 -6.07 -1.45
N ILE A 35 -3.67 -7.22 -0.81
CA ILE A 35 -4.18 -7.54 0.54
C ILE A 35 -3.71 -6.54 1.60
N SER A 36 -2.54 -5.93 1.44
CA SER A 36 -2.04 -4.92 2.37
C SER A 36 -2.95 -3.69 2.45
N ILE A 37 -3.59 -3.34 1.34
CA ILE A 37 -4.46 -2.17 1.21
C ILE A 37 -5.96 -2.51 1.17
N ASN A 38 -6.36 -3.74 0.80
CA ASN A 38 -7.77 -4.12 0.69
C ASN A 38 -8.04 -5.53 1.24
N PRO A 39 -8.70 -5.68 2.39
CA PRO A 39 -9.00 -6.97 3.00
C PRO A 39 -9.93 -7.86 2.16
N ALA A 40 -10.76 -7.27 1.30
CA ALA A 40 -11.64 -8.04 0.42
C ALA A 40 -10.90 -8.85 -0.65
N TYR A 41 -9.59 -8.56 -0.84
CA TYR A 41 -8.73 -9.33 -1.73
C TYR A 41 -8.34 -10.71 -1.16
N ALA A 42 -8.49 -10.96 0.14
CA ALA A 42 -8.14 -12.23 0.76
C ALA A 42 -8.85 -13.40 0.05
N GLY A 43 -8.10 -14.44 -0.36
CA GLY A 43 -8.62 -15.61 -1.06
C GLY A 43 -9.00 -15.42 -2.54
N SER A 44 -8.94 -14.20 -3.09
CA SER A 44 -9.33 -13.90 -4.48
C SER A 44 -8.51 -14.66 -5.54
N ARG A 45 -7.28 -15.06 -5.21
CA ARG A 45 -6.40 -15.83 -6.10
C ARG A 45 -6.76 -17.32 -6.19
N GLU A 46 -7.80 -17.77 -5.48
CA GLU A 46 -8.29 -19.15 -5.49
C GLU A 46 -7.23 -20.20 -5.07
N THR A 47 -6.13 -19.77 -4.46
CA THR A 47 -5.03 -20.62 -4.00
C THR A 47 -4.37 -20.03 -2.76
N LEU A 48 -3.53 -20.80 -2.06
CA LEU A 48 -2.64 -20.24 -1.05
C LEU A 48 -1.59 -19.40 -1.76
N SER A 49 -1.60 -18.10 -1.45
CA SER A 49 -0.69 -17.11 -2.04
C SER A 49 0.05 -16.38 -0.93
N GLY A 50 1.37 -16.25 -1.09
CA GLY A 50 2.24 -15.48 -0.23
C GLY A 50 2.98 -14.41 -1.05
N VAL A 51 3.16 -13.24 -0.46
CA VAL A 51 3.91 -12.13 -1.04
C VAL A 51 4.87 -11.58 0.00
N GLY A 52 6.15 -11.54 -0.34
CA GLY A 52 7.17 -10.79 0.38
C GLY A 52 7.65 -9.62 -0.49
N LEU A 53 7.77 -8.42 0.09
CA LEU A 53 8.24 -7.25 -0.61
C LEU A 53 9.21 -6.46 0.28
N HIS A 54 10.30 -6.00 -0.31
CA HIS A 54 11.24 -5.06 0.29
C HIS A 54 11.36 -3.83 -0.59
N ARG A 55 11.22 -2.64 0.03
CA ARG A 55 11.33 -1.35 -0.62
C ARG A 55 12.35 -0.49 0.11
N SER A 56 13.37 -0.03 -0.60
CA SER A 56 14.31 1.00 -0.16
C SER A 56 14.01 2.28 -0.93
N GLN A 57 13.43 3.25 -0.26
CA GLN A 57 13.02 4.51 -0.87
C GLN A 57 14.15 5.53 -0.75
N TRP A 58 14.37 6.34 -1.79
CA TRP A 58 15.34 7.45 -1.83
C TRP A 58 16.76 7.04 -1.41
N VAL A 59 17.26 5.98 -2.00
CA VAL A 59 18.59 5.43 -1.69
C VAL A 59 19.68 6.50 -1.85
N GLY A 60 20.53 6.62 -0.83
CA GLY A 60 21.57 7.64 -0.69
C GLY A 60 21.26 8.75 0.31
N ILE A 61 20.00 8.87 0.75
CA ILE A 61 19.58 9.77 1.83
C ILE A 61 19.61 9.02 3.15
N GLU A 62 20.32 9.54 4.14
CA GLU A 62 20.34 8.97 5.49
C GLU A 62 18.97 9.05 6.15
N GLY A 63 18.53 7.97 6.81
CA GLY A 63 17.20 7.87 7.41
C GLY A 63 16.05 7.76 6.42
N ALA A 64 16.32 7.54 5.11
CA ALA A 64 15.28 7.37 4.11
C ALA A 64 14.40 6.14 4.39
N PRO A 65 13.12 6.14 3.97
CA PRO A 65 12.18 5.07 4.29
C PRO A 65 12.62 3.70 3.78
N THR A 66 12.51 2.69 4.64
CA THR A 66 12.68 1.28 4.28
C THR A 66 11.45 0.50 4.74
N THR A 67 10.78 -0.15 3.78
CA THR A 67 9.56 -0.90 4.07
C THR A 67 9.72 -2.37 3.71
N GLN A 68 9.30 -3.25 4.60
CA GLN A 68 9.24 -4.69 4.39
C GLN A 68 7.82 -5.17 4.58
N THR A 69 7.33 -6.02 3.70
CA THR A 69 6.01 -6.62 3.86
C THR A 69 6.06 -8.14 3.68
N LEU A 70 5.24 -8.82 4.43
CA LEU A 70 4.93 -10.23 4.26
C LEU A 70 3.43 -10.41 4.37
N SER A 71 2.81 -10.98 3.36
CA SER A 71 1.39 -11.30 3.39
C SER A 71 1.14 -12.71 2.89
N ILE A 72 0.17 -13.39 3.50
CA ILE A 72 -0.26 -14.73 3.11
C ILE A 72 -1.78 -14.75 3.15
N HIS A 73 -2.40 -15.27 2.11
CA HIS A 73 -3.85 -15.44 2.09
C HIS A 73 -4.26 -16.69 1.30
N THR A 74 -5.45 -17.21 1.62
CA THR A 74 -6.00 -18.41 0.99
C THR A 74 -7.52 -18.39 1.05
N PRO A 75 -8.23 -18.95 0.05
CA PRO A 75 -9.62 -19.32 0.23
C PRO A 75 -9.71 -20.52 1.19
N LEU A 76 -10.74 -20.57 1.99
CA LEU A 76 -11.06 -21.74 2.79
C LEU A 76 -11.71 -22.83 1.93
N ARG A 77 -12.11 -23.94 2.55
CA ARG A 77 -12.80 -25.06 1.87
C ARG A 77 -14.06 -24.60 1.12
N ASN A 78 -14.74 -23.58 1.64
CA ASN A 78 -15.77 -22.86 0.94
C ASN A 78 -15.10 -21.69 0.19
N ASP A 79 -15.01 -21.77 -1.13
CA ASP A 79 -14.38 -20.76 -2.02
C ASP A 79 -14.97 -19.33 -1.88
N ARG A 80 -16.06 -19.18 -1.11
CA ARG A 80 -16.66 -17.87 -0.77
C ARG A 80 -15.95 -17.17 0.37
N ILE A 81 -15.19 -17.89 1.18
CA ILE A 81 -14.52 -17.35 2.36
C ILE A 81 -13.03 -17.32 2.10
N GLY A 82 -12.45 -16.14 2.21
CA GLY A 82 -11.01 -15.94 2.19
C GLY A 82 -10.50 -15.48 3.55
N VAL A 83 -9.31 -15.92 3.91
CA VAL A 83 -8.58 -15.47 5.11
C VAL A 83 -7.17 -15.09 4.74
N GLY A 84 -6.59 -14.18 5.49
CA GLY A 84 -5.21 -13.74 5.28
C GLY A 84 -4.60 -13.14 6.53
N VAL A 85 -3.28 -13.00 6.48
CA VAL A 85 -2.48 -12.29 7.48
C VAL A 85 -1.49 -11.40 6.71
N SER A 86 -1.31 -10.19 7.17
CA SER A 86 -0.35 -9.24 6.63
C SER A 86 0.50 -8.64 7.74
N PHE A 87 1.80 -8.60 7.50
CA PHE A 87 2.79 -7.93 8.32
C PHE A 87 3.50 -6.87 7.46
N ILE A 88 3.66 -5.66 8.00
CA ILE A 88 4.43 -4.59 7.39
C ILE A 88 5.32 -4.01 8.47
N ASN A 89 6.59 -3.81 8.16
CA ASN A 89 7.53 -3.03 8.94
C ASN A 89 7.98 -1.84 8.09
N ASP A 90 7.83 -0.65 8.63
CA ASP A 90 8.14 0.61 7.95
C ASP A 90 9.03 1.47 8.85
N GLU A 91 10.23 1.73 8.39
CA GLU A 91 11.25 2.51 9.10
C GLU A 91 11.47 3.82 8.37
N LEU A 92 11.43 4.94 9.10
CA LEU A 92 11.68 6.27 8.59
C LEU A 92 12.49 7.06 9.64
N GLY A 93 13.76 7.29 9.36
CA GLY A 93 14.68 7.88 10.34
C GLY A 93 14.75 7.04 11.60
N TYR A 94 14.37 7.62 12.72
CA TYR A 94 14.30 6.94 14.02
C TYR A 94 12.93 6.32 14.31
N GLU A 95 11.92 6.54 13.46
CA GLU A 95 10.58 6.00 13.62
C GLU A 95 10.45 4.62 13.00
N ASN A 96 9.84 3.69 13.71
CA ASN A 96 9.51 2.37 13.22
C ASN A 96 8.04 2.05 13.48
N PHE A 97 7.33 1.68 12.42
CA PHE A 97 5.95 1.20 12.46
C PHE A 97 5.89 -0.26 12.07
N SER A 98 5.42 -1.11 12.97
CA SER A 98 5.12 -2.51 12.68
C SER A 98 3.62 -2.74 12.70
N TYR A 99 3.08 -3.30 11.62
CA TYR A 99 1.65 -3.56 11.42
C TYR A 99 1.42 -5.06 11.32
N LEU A 100 0.58 -5.61 12.18
CA LEU A 100 0.15 -7.01 12.12
C LEU A 100 -1.37 -7.10 12.07
N TYR A 101 -1.89 -7.58 10.94
CA TYR A 101 -3.30 -7.62 10.67
C TYR A 101 -3.75 -8.97 10.14
N GLY A 102 -4.94 -9.41 10.59
CA GLY A 102 -5.70 -10.49 10.02
C GLY A 102 -6.79 -9.98 9.08
N ASP A 103 -7.01 -10.68 7.98
CA ASP A 103 -7.98 -10.35 6.94
C ASP A 103 -9.00 -11.46 6.81
N PHE A 104 -10.27 -11.09 6.67
CA PHE A 104 -11.38 -11.99 6.36
C PHE A 104 -12.17 -11.42 5.19
N SER A 105 -12.51 -12.24 4.22
CA SER A 105 -13.36 -11.86 3.10
C SER A 105 -14.53 -12.83 2.89
N TYR A 106 -15.63 -12.29 2.41
CA TYR A 106 -16.77 -13.07 1.93
C TYR A 106 -17.13 -12.69 0.51
N THR A 107 -17.14 -13.66 -0.39
CA THR A 107 -17.33 -13.47 -1.82
C THR A 107 -18.70 -13.93 -2.29
N ILE A 108 -19.42 -13.07 -2.98
CA ILE A 108 -20.74 -13.32 -3.59
C ILE A 108 -20.55 -13.38 -5.13
N PRO A 109 -20.99 -14.48 -5.80
CA PRO A 109 -21.04 -14.50 -7.26
C PRO A 109 -22.03 -13.46 -7.78
N MET A 110 -21.61 -12.67 -8.76
CA MET A 110 -22.41 -11.67 -9.47
C MET A 110 -22.60 -12.10 -10.93
N GLY A 111 -23.62 -12.89 -11.18
CA GLY A 111 -23.81 -13.53 -12.48
C GLY A 111 -22.78 -14.64 -12.75
N GLU A 112 -22.46 -14.87 -14.03
CA GLU A 112 -21.61 -16.01 -14.44
C GLU A 112 -20.10 -15.78 -14.26
N LYS A 113 -19.64 -14.53 -14.33
CA LYS A 113 -18.21 -14.19 -14.44
C LYS A 113 -17.67 -13.26 -13.36
N ALA A 114 -18.54 -12.46 -12.76
CA ALA A 114 -18.12 -11.48 -11.76
C ALA A 114 -18.26 -12.02 -10.33
N LYS A 115 -17.39 -11.57 -9.44
CA LYS A 115 -17.41 -11.88 -8.02
C LYS A 115 -17.26 -10.58 -7.24
N LEU A 116 -18.13 -10.36 -6.26
CA LEU A 116 -18.05 -9.24 -5.32
C LEU A 116 -17.63 -9.78 -3.96
N ALA A 117 -16.49 -9.34 -3.47
CA ALA A 117 -16.00 -9.67 -2.14
C ALA A 117 -16.16 -8.47 -1.19
N PHE A 118 -16.58 -8.76 0.01
CA PHE A 118 -16.59 -7.87 1.18
C PHE A 118 -15.46 -8.32 2.10
N GLY A 119 -14.68 -7.38 2.61
CA GLY A 119 -13.55 -7.70 3.49
C GLY A 119 -13.57 -6.89 4.76
N ILE A 120 -13.12 -7.54 5.83
CA ILE A 120 -12.79 -6.89 7.09
C ILE A 120 -11.34 -7.20 7.47
N LYS A 121 -10.69 -6.25 8.07
CA LYS A 121 -9.32 -6.33 8.58
C LYS A 121 -9.34 -5.98 10.07
N GLY A 122 -8.54 -6.67 10.87
CA GLY A 122 -8.37 -6.33 12.27
C GLY A 122 -6.98 -6.70 12.74
N GLY A 123 -6.41 -5.86 13.60
CA GLY A 123 -5.06 -6.09 14.11
C GLY A 123 -4.53 -4.92 14.90
N PHE A 124 -3.20 -4.83 14.94
CA PHE A 124 -2.49 -3.86 15.76
C PHE A 124 -1.37 -3.20 14.95
N THR A 125 -1.16 -1.92 15.24
CA THR A 125 0.03 -1.17 14.86
C THR A 125 0.88 -0.97 16.11
N GLN A 126 2.17 -1.26 16.01
CA GLN A 126 3.17 -0.91 17.00
C GLN A 126 3.97 0.28 16.48
N TYR A 127 4.07 1.31 17.27
CA TYR A 127 4.96 2.45 17.03
C TYR A 127 6.14 2.40 18.00
N HIS A 128 7.33 2.58 17.47
CA HIS A 128 8.57 2.58 18.22
C HIS A 128 9.50 3.67 17.71
N ILE A 129 10.13 4.42 18.61
CA ILE A 129 11.22 5.34 18.30
C ILE A 129 12.53 4.69 18.74
N ASP A 130 13.52 4.66 17.85
CA ASP A 130 14.85 4.19 18.18
C ASP A 130 15.49 5.14 19.21
N GLN A 131 15.80 4.60 20.38
CA GLN A 131 16.39 5.37 21.48
C GLN A 131 17.79 5.90 21.18
N THR A 132 18.41 5.51 20.07
CA THR A 132 19.68 6.11 19.64
C THR A 132 19.57 7.61 19.35
N ILE A 133 18.36 8.10 19.08
CA ILE A 133 18.09 9.54 18.99
C ILE A 133 18.42 10.28 20.29
N LEU A 134 18.32 9.60 21.46
CA LEU A 134 18.66 10.18 22.76
C LEU A 134 20.17 10.41 22.94
N ASN A 135 21.01 9.84 22.07
CA ASN A 135 22.45 10.12 22.04
C ASN A 135 22.77 11.43 21.32
N ASP A 136 21.80 12.04 20.63
CA ASP A 136 21.97 13.37 20.04
C ASP A 136 21.95 14.42 21.15
N PRO A 137 23.03 15.24 21.31
CA PRO A 137 23.10 16.27 22.37
C PRO A 137 21.97 17.29 22.34
N THR A 138 21.28 17.44 21.20
CA THR A 138 20.14 18.37 21.04
C THR A 138 18.84 17.81 21.58
N VAL A 139 18.76 16.48 21.79
CA VAL A 139 17.56 15.74 22.16
C VAL A 139 17.62 15.15 23.59
N VAL A 140 18.82 14.95 24.12
CA VAL A 140 19.14 14.26 25.39
C VAL A 140 18.31 14.71 26.61
N ASN A 141 17.73 15.92 26.59
CA ASN A 141 16.92 16.43 27.71
C ASN A 141 15.46 16.68 27.34
N ASP A 142 15.04 16.19 26.18
CA ASP A 142 13.66 16.36 25.74
C ASP A 142 12.79 15.23 26.31
N GLN A 143 12.01 15.56 27.36
CA GLN A 143 11.03 14.65 27.99
C GLN A 143 10.01 14.06 27.03
N PHE A 144 9.94 14.60 25.83
CA PHE A 144 9.05 14.17 24.77
C PHE A 144 9.36 12.74 24.27
N PHE A 145 10.63 12.36 24.22
CA PHE A 145 11.05 11.05 23.71
C PHE A 145 10.98 9.92 24.75
N ASP A 146 10.89 10.24 26.04
CA ASP A 146 10.81 9.24 27.10
C ASP A 146 9.46 8.49 27.11
N ASP A 147 8.37 9.14 26.66
CA ASP A 147 7.01 8.61 26.80
C ASP A 147 6.45 7.93 25.54
N VAL A 148 7.12 8.01 24.39
CA VAL A 148 6.57 7.58 23.10
C VAL A 148 7.11 6.24 22.61
N SER A 149 8.04 5.62 23.32
CA SER A 149 8.60 4.33 22.95
C SER A 149 7.59 3.17 23.13
N ASN A 150 7.45 2.36 22.07
CA ASN A 150 6.79 1.05 22.11
C ASN A 150 5.27 1.08 22.37
N ARG A 151 4.52 1.87 21.61
CA ARG A 151 3.06 1.98 21.74
C ARG A 151 2.32 1.07 20.78
N TRP A 152 1.30 0.38 21.29
CA TRP A 152 0.42 -0.50 20.56
C TRP A 152 -0.95 0.14 20.37
N SER A 153 -1.47 0.10 19.15
CA SER A 153 -2.81 0.59 18.83
C SER A 153 -3.59 -0.44 18.02
N PRO A 154 -4.79 -0.83 18.44
CA PRO A 154 -5.67 -1.65 17.63
C PRO A 154 -6.26 -0.83 16.49
N ASN A 155 -6.47 -1.46 15.35
CA ASN A 155 -7.20 -0.85 14.25
C ASN A 155 -8.04 -1.89 13.51
N VAL A 156 -9.05 -1.41 12.80
CA VAL A 156 -9.93 -2.23 11.95
C VAL A 156 -10.03 -1.61 10.57
N GLY A 157 -10.31 -2.42 9.57
CA GLY A 157 -10.42 -1.96 8.19
C GLY A 157 -11.54 -2.66 7.45
N LEU A 158 -11.97 -2.03 6.36
CA LEU A 158 -13.05 -2.50 5.51
C LEU A 158 -12.61 -2.45 4.04
N GLY A 159 -13.19 -3.33 3.23
CA GLY A 159 -12.92 -3.35 1.80
C GLY A 159 -14.05 -3.96 0.98
N LEU A 160 -14.09 -3.54 -0.27
CA LEU A 160 -14.91 -4.11 -1.34
C LEU A 160 -13.99 -4.44 -2.50
N TYR A 161 -14.20 -5.58 -3.14
CA TYR A 161 -13.45 -6.00 -4.31
C TYR A 161 -14.35 -6.71 -5.30
N LEU A 162 -14.64 -6.05 -6.42
CA LEU A 162 -15.40 -6.58 -7.53
C LEU A 162 -14.43 -6.97 -8.64
N HIS A 163 -14.44 -8.23 -9.03
CA HIS A 163 -13.50 -8.71 -10.03
C HIS A 163 -14.07 -9.79 -10.96
N THR A 164 -13.44 -9.91 -12.10
CA THR A 164 -13.59 -11.00 -13.06
C THR A 164 -12.21 -11.57 -13.38
N ASN A 165 -12.12 -12.44 -14.36
CA ASN A 165 -10.82 -12.91 -14.87
C ASN A 165 -10.03 -11.83 -15.65
N LYS A 166 -10.68 -10.73 -16.07
CA LYS A 166 -10.07 -9.71 -16.94
C LYS A 166 -10.01 -8.31 -16.35
N TRP A 167 -10.80 -8.00 -15.33
CA TRP A 167 -10.82 -6.69 -14.71
C TRP A 167 -11.18 -6.75 -13.23
N TYR A 168 -10.79 -5.75 -12.52
CA TYR A 168 -11.17 -5.56 -11.12
C TYR A 168 -11.38 -4.09 -10.78
N VAL A 169 -12.19 -3.86 -9.75
CA VAL A 169 -12.34 -2.59 -9.05
C VAL A 169 -12.36 -2.88 -7.57
N GLY A 170 -11.58 -2.13 -6.80
CA GLY A 170 -11.50 -2.24 -5.35
C GLY A 170 -11.70 -0.89 -4.69
N LEU A 171 -12.39 -0.88 -3.55
CA LEU A 171 -12.52 0.26 -2.66
C LEU A 171 -12.20 -0.22 -1.25
N SER A 172 -11.40 0.55 -0.49
CA SER A 172 -11.04 0.14 0.86
C SER A 172 -10.61 1.30 1.75
N ALA A 173 -10.77 1.06 3.04
CA ALA A 173 -10.12 1.79 4.11
C ALA A 173 -9.49 0.75 5.05
N PRO A 174 -8.20 0.39 4.85
CA PRO A 174 -7.56 -0.70 5.59
C PRO A 174 -7.38 -0.41 7.07
N ARG A 175 -7.49 0.87 7.47
CA ARG A 175 -7.49 1.35 8.85
C ARG A 175 -8.47 2.51 8.96
N VAL A 176 -9.46 2.39 9.85
CA VAL A 176 -10.55 3.37 10.01
C VAL A 176 -10.54 4.07 11.37
N LEU A 177 -9.60 3.71 12.25
CA LEU A 177 -9.40 4.41 13.51
C LEU A 177 -8.20 5.33 13.37
N ASN A 178 -8.39 6.61 13.68
CA ASN A 178 -7.27 7.53 13.85
C ASN A 178 -6.58 7.19 15.15
N THR A 179 -5.26 7.11 15.13
CA THR A 179 -4.46 6.87 16.32
C THR A 179 -3.51 8.05 16.52
N ASP A 180 -3.55 8.60 17.72
CA ASP A 180 -2.61 9.58 18.20
C ASP A 180 -1.64 8.88 19.17
N TYR A 181 -0.38 8.73 18.76
CA TYR A 181 0.65 8.10 19.58
C TYR A 181 1.26 9.05 20.61
N ASN A 182 0.86 10.34 20.61
CA ASN A 182 1.31 11.35 21.57
C ASN A 182 0.56 11.30 22.91
N ASN A 183 -0.63 10.70 22.97
CA ASN A 183 -1.50 10.75 24.12
C ASN A 183 -1.00 9.88 25.29
N GLY A 184 -0.25 10.47 26.20
CA GLY A 184 0.20 9.85 27.46
C GLY A 184 0.66 10.85 28.51
N GLY A 185 0.89 12.09 28.13
CA GLY A 185 1.39 13.15 29.01
C GLY A 185 0.47 14.36 29.13
N ASN A 186 0.53 15.07 30.23
CA ASN A 186 -0.25 16.26 30.59
C ASN A 186 0.10 17.53 29.76
N GLY A 187 0.42 17.43 28.48
CA GLY A 187 0.91 18.62 27.80
C GLY A 187 0.68 18.66 26.31
N THR A 188 0.04 19.59 25.86
CA THR A 188 0.10 20.51 24.70
C THR A 188 1.16 20.30 23.60
N ILE A 189 1.53 19.09 23.20
CA ILE A 189 2.44 18.89 22.06
C ILE A 189 1.78 17.94 21.05
N ASP A 190 1.37 18.50 19.92
CA ASP A 190 0.52 17.90 18.88
C ASP A 190 1.31 17.24 17.71
N TYR A 191 2.58 16.81 17.86
CA TYR A 191 3.44 16.71 16.67
C TYR A 191 4.09 15.36 16.35
N VAL A 192 3.87 14.29 17.12
CA VAL A 192 4.45 12.98 16.80
C VAL A 192 3.37 12.00 16.36
N ALA A 193 3.65 11.24 15.31
CA ALA A 193 2.95 10.04 14.86
C ALA A 193 1.41 10.04 14.99
N LEU A 194 0.75 10.81 14.14
CA LEU A 194 -0.70 10.75 13.97
C LEU A 194 -1.05 9.86 12.79
N GLU A 195 -1.57 8.66 13.05
CA GLU A 195 -2.09 7.79 12.01
C GLU A 195 -3.49 8.23 11.57
N ARG A 196 -3.64 8.60 10.29
CA ARG A 196 -4.90 9.08 9.72
C ARG A 196 -5.52 8.06 8.78
N ILE A 197 -6.85 8.11 8.67
CA ILE A 197 -7.60 7.24 7.75
C ILE A 197 -7.16 7.51 6.32
N SER A 198 -6.80 6.43 5.63
CA SER A 198 -6.52 6.45 4.19
C SER A 198 -7.56 5.63 3.45
N TYR A 199 -8.12 6.21 2.40
CA TYR A 199 -9.06 5.58 1.48
C TYR A 199 -8.34 5.22 0.20
N TYR A 200 -8.62 4.02 -0.32
CA TYR A 200 -8.02 3.52 -1.55
C TYR A 200 -9.12 3.17 -2.55
N ALA A 201 -8.91 3.57 -3.80
CA ALA A 201 -9.66 3.07 -4.93
C ALA A 201 -8.67 2.48 -5.96
N THR A 202 -8.91 1.24 -6.37
CA THR A 202 -8.04 0.53 -7.31
C THR A 202 -8.85 0.01 -8.49
N GLY A 203 -8.21 -0.09 -9.65
CA GLY A 203 -8.82 -0.70 -10.82
C GLY A 203 -7.78 -1.16 -11.82
N GLY A 204 -8.14 -2.17 -12.59
CA GLY A 204 -7.27 -2.67 -13.65
C GLY A 204 -8.03 -3.54 -14.64
N TYR A 205 -7.46 -3.64 -15.83
CA TYR A 205 -8.02 -4.43 -16.92
C TYR A 205 -6.89 -5.20 -17.63
N VAL A 206 -7.20 -6.38 -18.18
CA VAL A 206 -6.28 -7.15 -19.02
C VAL A 206 -6.84 -7.25 -20.43
N PHE A 207 -6.11 -6.67 -21.37
CA PHE A 207 -6.35 -6.77 -22.81
C PHE A 207 -5.48 -7.89 -23.39
N ASP A 208 -6.07 -8.81 -24.12
CA ASP A 208 -5.33 -9.78 -24.94
C ASP A 208 -4.95 -9.07 -26.25
N LEU A 209 -3.67 -8.72 -26.43
CA LEU A 209 -3.17 -8.09 -27.66
C LEU A 209 -2.84 -9.12 -28.73
N SER A 210 -2.35 -10.30 -28.32
CA SER A 210 -2.09 -11.45 -29.16
C SER A 210 -2.20 -12.74 -28.33
N GLU A 211 -1.95 -13.89 -28.93
CA GLU A 211 -1.89 -15.18 -28.22
C GLU A 211 -0.79 -15.21 -27.14
N THR A 212 0.29 -14.45 -27.34
CA THR A 212 1.46 -14.46 -26.46
C THR A 212 1.65 -13.16 -25.68
N THR A 213 0.86 -12.12 -25.97
CA THR A 213 1.06 -10.79 -25.39
C THR A 213 -0.23 -10.25 -24.80
N LYS A 214 -0.18 -9.84 -23.53
CA LYS A 214 -1.28 -9.16 -22.85
C LYS A 214 -0.83 -7.80 -22.33
N PHE A 215 -1.77 -6.86 -22.27
CA PHE A 215 -1.56 -5.52 -21.72
C PHE A 215 -2.44 -5.31 -20.49
N LYS A 216 -1.84 -4.91 -19.37
CA LYS A 216 -2.52 -4.68 -18.11
C LYS A 216 -2.28 -3.25 -17.62
N PRO A 217 -3.13 -2.29 -17.98
CA PRO A 217 -3.21 -1.03 -17.28
C PRO A 217 -3.85 -1.22 -15.89
N ALA A 218 -3.36 -0.49 -14.90
CA ALA A 218 -3.97 -0.42 -13.59
C ALA A 218 -3.80 0.97 -12.97
N VAL A 219 -4.68 1.31 -12.04
CA VAL A 219 -4.68 2.58 -11.33
C VAL A 219 -4.89 2.35 -9.84
N LEU A 220 -4.28 3.22 -9.04
CA LEU A 220 -4.49 3.33 -7.61
C LEU A 220 -4.69 4.80 -7.27
N LEU A 221 -5.78 5.11 -6.60
CA LEU A 221 -6.05 6.39 -5.98
C LEU A 221 -5.97 6.22 -4.46
N LYS A 222 -5.18 7.07 -3.80
CA LYS A 222 -5.06 7.13 -2.35
C LYS A 222 -5.42 8.52 -1.87
N ALA A 223 -6.42 8.61 -1.00
CA ALA A 223 -6.83 9.84 -0.32
C ALA A 223 -6.63 9.67 1.18
N THR A 224 -5.79 10.50 1.79
CA THR A 224 -5.55 10.51 3.23
C THR A 224 -5.94 11.88 3.77
N ASN A 225 -6.65 11.91 4.89
CA ASN A 225 -7.07 13.17 5.49
C ASN A 225 -5.84 13.98 5.94
N GLY A 226 -5.72 15.22 5.45
CA GLY A 226 -4.58 16.08 5.74
C GLY A 226 -3.30 15.79 4.94
N ALA A 227 -3.40 15.02 3.84
CA ALA A 227 -2.30 14.79 2.92
C ALA A 227 -2.74 15.00 1.46
N PRO A 228 -1.82 15.33 0.54
CA PRO A 228 -2.13 15.44 -0.88
C PRO A 228 -2.69 14.13 -1.45
N LEU A 229 -3.59 14.25 -2.42
CA LEU A 229 -4.09 13.10 -3.16
C LEU A 229 -2.95 12.45 -3.95
N SER A 230 -2.84 11.12 -3.87
CA SER A 230 -1.88 10.35 -4.67
C SER A 230 -2.63 9.52 -5.71
N PHE A 231 -2.14 9.57 -6.93
CA PHE A 231 -2.65 8.81 -8.05
C PHE A 231 -1.52 8.07 -8.75
N ASP A 232 -1.56 6.74 -8.73
CA ASP A 232 -0.59 5.88 -9.40
C ASP A 232 -1.22 5.21 -10.61
N MET A 233 -0.55 5.31 -11.74
CA MET A 233 -0.88 4.57 -12.96
C MET A 233 0.23 3.57 -13.27
N THR A 234 -0.14 2.37 -13.69
CA THR A 234 0.79 1.38 -14.19
C THR A 234 0.34 0.86 -15.54
N ALA A 235 1.29 0.55 -16.39
CA ALA A 235 1.07 -0.04 -17.71
C ALA A 235 2.05 -1.19 -17.88
N ASN A 236 1.56 -2.44 -17.80
CA ASN A 236 2.39 -3.63 -17.82
C ASN A 236 2.04 -4.51 -19.01
N PHE A 237 3.04 -5.05 -19.69
CA PHE A 237 2.92 -6.03 -20.75
C PHE A 237 3.38 -7.39 -20.24
N LEU A 238 2.60 -8.42 -20.50
CA LEU A 238 2.96 -9.82 -20.23
C LEU A 238 3.32 -10.50 -21.55
N PHE A 239 4.45 -11.14 -21.57
CA PHE A 239 4.97 -11.90 -22.71
C PHE A 239 5.05 -13.40 -22.37
N ASN A 240 4.47 -14.24 -23.22
CA ASN A 240 4.49 -15.71 -23.11
C ASN A 240 4.07 -16.25 -21.74
N ASP A 241 3.15 -15.56 -21.05
CA ASP A 241 2.68 -15.86 -19.69
C ASP A 241 3.80 -16.01 -18.62
N LYS A 242 4.99 -15.42 -18.89
CA LYS A 242 6.16 -15.57 -18.03
C LYS A 242 6.83 -14.26 -17.63
N PHE A 243 6.91 -13.32 -18.55
CA PHE A 243 7.71 -12.11 -18.34
C PHE A 243 6.82 -10.87 -18.41
N TRP A 244 6.83 -10.09 -17.34
CA TRP A 244 6.19 -8.79 -17.29
C TRP A 244 7.21 -7.68 -17.45
N LEU A 245 6.84 -6.69 -18.24
CA LEU A 245 7.61 -5.47 -18.43
C LEU A 245 6.64 -4.30 -18.46
N GLY A 246 6.93 -3.26 -17.69
CA GLY A 246 6.04 -2.12 -17.64
C GLY A 246 6.65 -0.89 -17.01
N GLY A 247 5.82 0.11 -16.88
CA GLY A 247 6.12 1.36 -16.22
C GLY A 247 5.03 1.82 -15.29
N SER A 248 5.39 2.70 -14.39
CA SER A 248 4.47 3.39 -13.48
C SER A 248 4.71 4.90 -13.53
N TYR A 249 3.64 5.62 -13.27
CA TYR A 249 3.71 7.07 -13.06
C TYR A 249 2.88 7.44 -11.84
N ARG A 250 3.55 8.04 -10.87
CA ARG A 250 2.91 8.56 -9.65
C ARG A 250 2.73 10.05 -9.77
N ILE A 251 1.48 10.50 -9.60
CA ILE A 251 1.11 11.89 -9.49
C ILE A 251 0.84 12.19 -8.01
N ASN A 252 1.74 12.97 -7.42
CA ASN A 252 1.63 13.44 -6.04
C ASN A 252 2.39 14.75 -5.95
N GLU A 253 1.90 15.73 -5.21
CA GLU A 253 2.54 17.06 -5.09
C GLU A 253 3.97 16.97 -4.53
N SER A 254 4.20 16.05 -3.61
CA SER A 254 5.49 15.94 -2.90
C SER A 254 6.37 14.79 -3.37
N ALA A 255 5.82 13.79 -4.05
CA ALA A 255 6.50 12.54 -4.36
C ALA A 255 6.18 11.99 -5.76
N ALA A 256 6.08 12.88 -6.75
CA ALA A 256 5.90 12.45 -8.14
C ALA A 256 7.10 11.61 -8.60
N ALA A 257 6.84 10.51 -9.29
CA ALA A 257 7.88 9.58 -9.73
C ALA A 257 7.51 8.88 -11.04
N LEU A 258 8.53 8.56 -11.84
CA LEU A 258 8.46 7.62 -12.95
C LEU A 258 9.05 6.29 -12.50
N GLY A 259 8.37 5.19 -12.79
CA GLY A 259 8.82 3.86 -12.42
C GLY A 259 8.98 2.94 -13.62
N PHE A 260 9.92 2.01 -13.48
CA PHE A 260 10.11 0.84 -14.33
C PHE A 260 9.75 -0.40 -13.51
N ILE A 261 9.01 -1.33 -14.11
CA ILE A 261 8.56 -2.57 -13.45
C ILE A 261 8.93 -3.74 -14.35
N THR A 262 9.53 -4.75 -13.75
CA THR A 262 9.78 -6.03 -14.42
C THR A 262 9.53 -7.18 -13.45
N ASP A 263 8.95 -8.27 -13.92
CA ASP A 263 8.85 -9.50 -13.16
C ASP A 263 8.91 -10.75 -14.04
N LEU A 264 9.39 -11.83 -13.46
CA LEU A 264 9.62 -13.10 -14.12
C LEU A 264 8.96 -14.23 -13.34
N GLN A 265 8.16 -15.05 -14.04
CA GLN A 265 7.66 -16.32 -13.54
C GLN A 265 8.79 -17.36 -13.61
N VAL A 266 9.53 -17.54 -12.51
CA VAL A 266 10.68 -18.44 -12.42
C VAL A 266 10.24 -19.91 -12.47
N SER A 267 9.13 -20.21 -11.78
CA SER A 267 8.50 -21.53 -11.80
C SER A 267 6.98 -21.38 -11.79
N LYS A 268 6.24 -22.49 -11.85
CA LYS A 268 4.77 -22.43 -11.74
C LYS A 268 4.30 -21.77 -10.42
N GLN A 269 5.12 -21.81 -9.40
CA GLN A 269 4.79 -21.36 -8.05
C GLN A 269 5.47 -20.06 -7.67
N LEU A 270 6.65 -19.77 -8.21
CA LEU A 270 7.48 -18.64 -7.82
C LEU A 270 7.56 -17.59 -8.92
N ARG A 271 7.26 -16.34 -8.56
CA ARG A 271 7.49 -15.14 -9.36
C ARG A 271 8.39 -14.21 -8.58
N ILE A 272 9.31 -13.57 -9.26
CA ILE A 272 10.23 -12.56 -8.73
C ILE A 272 10.00 -11.29 -9.53
N GLY A 273 9.83 -10.17 -8.86
CA GLY A 273 9.68 -8.87 -9.48
C GLY A 273 10.64 -7.84 -8.92
N TYR A 274 10.92 -6.85 -9.73
CA TYR A 274 11.72 -5.69 -9.37
C TYR A 274 11.07 -4.43 -9.94
N ALA A 275 11.06 -3.37 -9.14
CA ALA A 275 10.71 -2.04 -9.63
C ALA A 275 11.76 -1.02 -9.21
N TYR A 276 11.94 -0.03 -10.07
CA TYR A 276 12.77 1.14 -9.84
C TYR A 276 11.92 2.38 -10.04
N GLU A 277 11.97 3.35 -9.12
CA GLU A 277 11.31 4.65 -9.28
C GLU A 277 12.35 5.77 -9.28
N TYR A 278 12.26 6.62 -10.28
CA TYR A 278 13.01 7.86 -10.39
C TYR A 278 12.13 9.03 -9.91
N PRO A 279 12.48 9.74 -8.84
CA PRO A 279 11.72 10.88 -8.35
C PRO A 279 11.81 12.05 -9.34
N LEU A 280 10.67 12.70 -9.59
CA LEU A 280 10.56 13.86 -10.47
C LEU A 280 10.64 15.20 -9.72
N SER A 281 10.76 15.14 -8.38
CA SER A 281 10.95 16.29 -7.51
C SER A 281 12.44 16.64 -7.36
N GLU A 282 12.75 17.71 -6.63
CA GLU A 282 14.14 18.12 -6.31
C GLU A 282 14.93 17.05 -5.56
N LEU A 283 14.26 16.07 -4.97
CA LEU A 283 14.89 14.90 -4.33
C LEU A 283 15.80 14.11 -5.28
N ASN A 284 15.59 14.19 -6.59
CA ASN A 284 16.40 13.45 -7.57
C ASN A 284 17.89 13.82 -7.53
N THR A 285 18.23 14.99 -6.99
CA THR A 285 19.64 15.44 -6.86
C THR A 285 20.35 14.79 -5.67
N TYR A 286 19.60 14.22 -4.71
CA TYR A 286 20.13 13.68 -3.47
C TYR A 286 20.01 12.16 -3.37
N THR A 287 19.28 11.52 -4.29
CA THR A 287 19.00 10.09 -4.24
C THR A 287 19.30 9.39 -5.56
N SER A 288 19.71 8.13 -5.49
CA SER A 288 19.81 7.25 -6.66
C SER A 288 18.47 6.62 -7.05
N GLY A 289 17.36 7.03 -6.43
CA GLY A 289 16.01 6.53 -6.70
C GLY A 289 15.50 5.59 -5.63
N THR A 290 14.41 4.90 -5.94
CA THR A 290 13.73 3.94 -5.06
C THR A 290 13.77 2.56 -5.70
N HIS A 291 14.12 1.56 -4.91
CA HIS A 291 14.20 0.17 -5.35
C HIS A 291 13.18 -0.68 -4.61
N GLU A 292 12.50 -1.56 -5.33
CA GLU A 292 11.51 -2.48 -4.78
C GLU A 292 11.70 -3.89 -5.34
N VAL A 293 11.85 -4.87 -4.47
CA VAL A 293 11.95 -6.29 -4.82
C VAL A 293 10.74 -7.01 -4.27
N ILE A 294 10.10 -7.84 -5.09
CA ILE A 294 8.94 -8.65 -4.69
C ILE A 294 9.16 -10.12 -4.99
N LEU A 295 8.74 -10.96 -4.06
CA LEU A 295 8.66 -12.41 -4.21
C LEU A 295 7.22 -12.83 -4.03
N MET A 296 6.67 -13.55 -5.00
CA MET A 296 5.32 -14.11 -4.93
C MET A 296 5.39 -15.62 -5.01
N PHE A 297 4.72 -16.29 -4.09
CA PHE A 297 4.68 -17.74 -4.01
C PHE A 297 3.24 -18.25 -3.93
N GLU A 298 2.91 -19.23 -4.77
CA GLU A 298 1.56 -19.82 -4.85
C GLU A 298 1.62 -21.34 -4.75
N VAL A 299 0.74 -21.92 -3.90
CA VAL A 299 0.63 -23.37 -3.73
C VAL A 299 -0.68 -23.87 -4.33
N PHE A 300 -0.59 -24.59 -5.44
CA PHE A 300 -1.76 -25.11 -6.13
C PHE A 300 -2.21 -26.45 -5.55
N LYS A 301 -3.42 -26.48 -5.00
CA LYS A 301 -4.06 -27.70 -4.49
C LYS A 301 -4.67 -28.56 -5.60
N SER A 302 -4.90 -28.02 -6.80
CA SER A 302 -5.55 -28.70 -7.92
C SER A 302 -4.87 -28.38 -9.24
N LYS A 303 -4.84 -29.38 -10.15
CA LYS A 303 -4.38 -29.21 -11.54
C LYS A 303 -5.31 -28.33 -12.41
N ARG A 304 -6.54 -28.06 -11.96
CA ARG A 304 -7.52 -27.24 -12.66
C ARG A 304 -7.62 -25.87 -11.98
N ILE A 305 -6.81 -24.94 -12.47
CA ILE A 305 -6.92 -23.53 -12.11
C ILE A 305 -7.89 -22.89 -13.11
N LYS A 306 -8.99 -22.34 -12.61
CA LYS A 306 -10.04 -21.74 -13.44
C LYS A 306 -9.76 -20.29 -13.85
N SER A 307 -8.91 -19.59 -13.12
CA SER A 307 -8.59 -18.19 -13.39
C SER A 307 -7.17 -18.03 -13.92
N PRO A 308 -6.91 -17.19 -14.92
CA PRO A 308 -5.55 -16.86 -15.37
C PRO A 308 -4.72 -16.05 -14.36
N ARG A 309 -5.31 -15.61 -13.26
CA ARG A 309 -4.67 -14.94 -12.12
C ARG A 309 -3.76 -13.78 -12.50
N PHE A 310 -4.28 -12.87 -13.29
CA PHE A 310 -3.58 -11.65 -13.66
C PHE A 310 -3.54 -10.60 -12.53
N PHE A 311 -4.36 -10.80 -11.49
CA PHE A 311 -4.51 -9.85 -10.38
C PHE A 311 -4.19 -10.51 -9.05
#